data_2cd675245529d9163ebf240f84169b76
#
_entry.id   2cd675245529d9163ebf240f84169b76
#
_cell.length_a   1.000
_cell.length_b   1.000
_cell.length_c   1.000
_cell.angle_alpha   90.00
_cell.angle_beta   90.00
_cell.angle_gamma   90.00
#
_symmetry.space_group_name_H-M   'P 1'
#
loop_
_entity.id
_entity.type
_entity.pdbx_description
1 polymer ?
#
loop_
_entity_poly.entity_id
_entity_poly.type
_entity_poly.pdbx_seq_one_letter_code
_entity_poly.pdbx_strand_id
1 'polypeptide(L)'
;MKLILTLFAFSLLTLGCSTPNHHAAQKQSPVNIEPPNVSIHQAAWKGDVESIEQPWAAGTNVNAVNNWNATPLHYATRSGQTAAANLLVAKGANINTKNNEGVTPLHHSASGGHRAIVALLIAKGAKVNGKDAEGLTPLHRAARGGHRDTIDLLVAKGAEVNAKNTAGLTPLELADEKAAELLRRHGGKSAVKLGALSDDAANGNIESVKQHLAGGADVNGKDDLGRTPLYRAAYNGHTEIAGVLLTKGADADARDENGWTPLLGAAYKNHLEMLAALLAKKAAVNAKDVDGDTPLDWAKNKPEIAALLRKHGGKTG
;
A
#
# COMPACT_ATOMS: atom_id res chain seq x y z
N MET A 1 47.78 -29.36 -21.91
CA MET A 1 48.73 -28.20 -21.87
C MET A 1 47.98 -26.94 -22.20
N LYS A 2 47.87 -26.06 -21.30
CA LYS A 2 47.45 -24.67 -21.17
C LYS A 2 46.35 -24.47 -20.14
N LEU A 3 46.83 -24.02 -18.99
CA LEU A 3 46.10 -23.44 -17.87
C LEU A 3 45.28 -22.24 -18.33
N ILE A 4 44.07 -22.09 -17.77
CA ILE A 4 43.38 -20.82 -17.68
C ILE A 4 43.17 -20.50 -16.19
N LEU A 5 43.87 -19.45 -15.78
CA LEU A 5 43.84 -18.85 -14.45
C LEU A 5 42.52 -18.10 -14.28
N THR A 6 41.73 -18.43 -13.26
CA THR A 6 40.63 -17.61 -12.79
C THR A 6 41.13 -16.65 -11.70
N LEU A 7 41.13 -15.36 -11.98
CA LEU A 7 41.37 -14.33 -10.98
C LEU A 7 40.08 -14.09 -10.18
N PHE A 8 40.14 -14.37 -8.89
CA PHE A 8 39.21 -13.84 -7.89
C PHE A 8 39.66 -12.42 -7.51
N ALA A 9 38.83 -11.44 -7.79
CA ALA A 9 39.00 -10.11 -7.23
C ALA A 9 38.08 -9.98 -6.00
N PHE A 10 38.68 -10.02 -4.82
CA PHE A 10 38.09 -9.56 -3.57
C PHE A 10 38.01 -8.03 -3.60
N SER A 11 36.82 -7.46 -3.55
CA SER A 11 36.64 -6.03 -3.25
C SER A 11 35.95 -5.87 -1.92
N LEU A 12 36.61 -5.10 -1.07
CA LEU A 12 36.28 -4.79 0.31
C LEU A 12 34.88 -4.17 0.44
N LEU A 13 34.12 -4.68 1.41
CA LEU A 13 32.91 -4.05 1.96
C LEU A 13 33.30 -2.75 2.67
N THR A 14 32.75 -1.64 2.22
CA THR A 14 32.51 -0.48 3.07
C THR A 14 31.03 -0.48 3.44
N LEU A 15 30.76 -0.68 4.74
CA LEU A 15 29.43 -0.48 5.30
C LEU A 15 29.06 1.00 5.22
N GLY A 16 28.23 1.35 4.24
CA GLY A 16 27.47 2.58 4.23
C GLY A 16 26.05 2.25 4.71
N CYS A 17 25.73 2.74 5.90
CA CYS A 17 24.35 2.69 6.42
C CYS A 17 23.48 3.60 5.56
N SER A 18 22.83 3.04 4.54
CA SER A 18 21.80 3.73 3.75
C SER A 18 20.45 3.31 4.30
N THR A 19 19.73 4.27 4.88
CA THR A 19 18.32 4.16 5.22
C THR A 19 17.53 3.64 4.00
N PRO A 20 16.65 2.64 4.16
CA PRO A 20 15.83 2.18 3.05
C PRO A 20 14.81 3.26 2.71
N ASN A 21 14.98 3.87 1.57
CA ASN A 21 14.02 4.79 0.96
C ASN A 21 12.82 3.96 0.49
N HIS A 22 11.74 3.88 1.30
CA HIS A 22 10.55 3.07 1.06
C HIS A 22 9.61 3.64 -0.04
N HIS A 23 10.13 4.35 -1.03
CA HIS A 23 9.32 4.89 -2.12
C HIS A 23 9.77 4.50 -3.53
N ALA A 24 10.52 3.40 -3.65
CA ALA A 24 10.61 2.72 -4.92
C ALA A 24 9.70 1.49 -4.90
N ALA A 25 8.37 1.71 -5.01
CA ALA A 25 7.51 0.69 -5.60
C ALA A 25 8.12 0.40 -6.98
N GLN A 26 8.92 -0.67 -7.05
CA GLN A 26 9.41 -1.17 -8.33
C GLN A 26 8.20 -1.26 -9.24
N LYS A 27 8.16 -0.43 -10.29
CA LYS A 27 7.38 -0.68 -11.48
C LYS A 27 7.90 -2.02 -12.01
N GLN A 28 7.35 -3.13 -11.50
CA GLN A 28 7.52 -4.39 -12.17
C GLN A 28 6.97 -4.16 -13.56
N SER A 29 7.87 -4.10 -14.53
CA SER A 29 7.51 -4.07 -15.92
C SER A 29 6.46 -5.15 -16.15
N PRO A 30 5.38 -4.86 -16.90
CA PRO A 30 4.38 -5.87 -17.18
C PRO A 30 5.12 -7.10 -17.71
N VAL A 31 4.85 -8.26 -17.13
CA VAL A 31 5.42 -9.53 -17.59
C VAL A 31 5.32 -9.54 -19.10
N ASN A 32 6.47 -9.61 -19.76
CA ASN A 32 6.55 -9.56 -21.22
C ASN A 32 6.06 -10.90 -21.77
N ILE A 33 4.73 -11.06 -21.86
CA ILE A 33 4.11 -12.19 -22.53
C ILE A 33 4.20 -11.86 -24.02
N GLU A 34 5.25 -12.33 -24.67
CA GLU A 34 5.31 -12.33 -26.13
C GLU A 34 4.08 -13.06 -26.68
N PRO A 35 3.44 -12.56 -27.76
CA PRO A 35 2.30 -13.25 -28.34
C PRO A 35 2.74 -14.64 -28.80
N PRO A 36 2.04 -15.69 -28.39
CA PRO A 36 2.41 -17.05 -28.79
C PRO A 36 2.31 -17.20 -30.30
N ASN A 37 3.05 -18.16 -30.82
CA ASN A 37 3.03 -18.53 -32.25
C ASN A 37 1.73 -19.27 -32.67
N VAL A 38 0.62 -18.97 -32.00
CA VAL A 38 -0.70 -19.55 -32.25
C VAL A 38 -1.57 -18.50 -32.91
N SER A 39 -2.05 -18.78 -34.10
CA SER A 39 -2.71 -17.82 -34.99
C SER A 39 -3.82 -16.99 -34.34
N ILE A 40 -4.74 -17.59 -33.57
CA ILE A 40 -5.86 -16.89 -32.93
C ILE A 40 -5.42 -15.96 -31.77
N HIS A 41 -4.41 -16.34 -30.99
CA HIS A 41 -3.90 -15.48 -29.91
C HIS A 41 -3.14 -14.29 -30.47
N GLN A 42 -2.37 -14.50 -31.54
CA GLN A 42 -1.64 -13.43 -32.22
C GLN A 42 -2.60 -12.47 -32.93
N ALA A 43 -3.63 -12.98 -33.60
CA ALA A 43 -4.67 -12.18 -34.21
C ALA A 43 -5.41 -11.35 -33.15
N ALA A 44 -5.76 -11.93 -32.02
CA ALA A 44 -6.38 -11.24 -30.90
C ALA A 44 -5.50 -10.11 -30.33
N TRP A 45 -4.17 -10.36 -30.19
CA TRP A 45 -3.20 -9.33 -29.77
C TRP A 45 -3.12 -8.16 -30.76
N LYS A 46 -3.13 -8.44 -32.05
CA LYS A 46 -3.05 -7.43 -33.12
C LYS A 46 -4.38 -6.72 -33.35
N GLY A 47 -5.49 -7.28 -32.90
CA GLY A 47 -6.83 -6.79 -33.19
C GLY A 47 -7.32 -7.16 -34.59
N ASP A 48 -6.66 -8.14 -35.22
CA ASP A 48 -7.00 -8.61 -36.57
C ASP A 48 -8.24 -9.50 -36.51
N VAL A 49 -9.39 -8.85 -36.73
CA VAL A 49 -10.72 -9.47 -36.65
C VAL A 49 -10.87 -10.53 -37.73
N GLU A 50 -10.39 -10.27 -38.95
CA GLU A 50 -10.49 -11.23 -40.08
C GLU A 50 -9.73 -12.52 -39.76
N SER A 51 -8.51 -12.40 -39.26
CA SER A 51 -7.72 -13.55 -38.85
C SER A 51 -8.31 -14.29 -37.63
N ILE A 52 -9.10 -13.63 -36.79
CA ILE A 52 -9.85 -14.31 -35.72
C ILE A 52 -11.00 -15.10 -36.29
N GLU A 53 -11.71 -14.59 -37.32
CA GLU A 53 -12.87 -15.24 -37.93
C GLU A 53 -12.46 -16.48 -38.76
N GLN A 54 -11.33 -16.46 -39.44
CA GLN A 54 -10.87 -17.58 -40.28
C GLN A 54 -10.64 -18.88 -39.47
N PRO A 55 -9.87 -18.91 -38.37
CA PRO A 55 -9.75 -20.09 -37.52
C PRO A 55 -11.09 -20.53 -36.92
N TRP A 56 -11.99 -19.59 -36.64
CA TRP A 56 -13.34 -19.90 -36.16
C TRP A 56 -14.14 -20.72 -37.15
N ALA A 57 -14.11 -20.34 -38.43
CA ALA A 57 -14.76 -21.09 -39.52
C ALA A 57 -14.21 -22.51 -39.69
N ALA A 58 -12.95 -22.74 -39.31
CA ALA A 58 -12.28 -24.05 -39.30
C ALA A 58 -12.51 -24.86 -38.02
N GLY A 59 -13.38 -24.40 -37.09
CA GLY A 59 -13.68 -25.09 -35.83
C GLY A 59 -12.68 -24.82 -34.68
N THR A 60 -11.89 -23.76 -34.76
CA THR A 60 -10.96 -23.39 -33.69
C THR A 60 -11.71 -23.00 -32.42
N ASN A 61 -11.25 -23.50 -31.28
CA ASN A 61 -11.82 -23.20 -29.97
C ASN A 61 -11.49 -21.74 -29.56
N VAL A 62 -12.53 -20.89 -29.41
CA VAL A 62 -12.41 -19.50 -28.95
C VAL A 62 -11.76 -19.40 -27.55
N ASN A 63 -11.84 -20.47 -26.77
CA ASN A 63 -11.25 -20.59 -25.44
C ASN A 63 -9.94 -21.39 -25.44
N ALA A 64 -9.30 -21.58 -26.62
CA ALA A 64 -8.00 -22.24 -26.67
C ALA A 64 -7.01 -21.54 -25.72
N VAL A 65 -6.26 -22.32 -24.96
CA VAL A 65 -5.26 -21.82 -24.04
C VAL A 65 -3.85 -22.14 -24.53
N ASN A 66 -2.93 -21.26 -24.23
CA ASN A 66 -1.50 -21.48 -24.45
C ASN A 66 -0.82 -22.05 -23.18
N ASN A 67 0.52 -22.13 -23.20
CA ASN A 67 1.32 -22.65 -22.07
C ASN A 67 1.18 -21.85 -20.77
N TRP A 68 0.71 -20.60 -20.83
CA TRP A 68 0.40 -19.75 -19.66
C TRP A 68 -1.07 -19.82 -19.25
N ASN A 69 -1.83 -20.76 -19.79
CA ASN A 69 -3.29 -20.84 -19.61
C ASN A 69 -4.05 -19.58 -20.04
N ALA A 70 -3.44 -18.77 -20.92
CA ALA A 70 -4.03 -17.54 -21.42
C ALA A 70 -4.86 -17.82 -22.69
N THR A 71 -6.08 -17.26 -22.76
CA THR A 71 -6.98 -17.36 -23.91
C THR A 71 -6.78 -16.19 -24.89
N PRO A 72 -7.31 -16.26 -26.13
CA PRO A 72 -7.30 -15.11 -27.05
C PRO A 72 -7.88 -13.84 -26.41
N LEU A 73 -8.92 -13.96 -25.56
CA LEU A 73 -9.52 -12.82 -24.88
C LEU A 73 -8.54 -12.14 -23.91
N HIS A 74 -7.63 -12.87 -23.24
CA HIS A 74 -6.57 -12.25 -22.44
C HIS A 74 -5.68 -11.36 -23.30
N TYR A 75 -5.34 -11.79 -24.52
CA TYR A 75 -4.48 -11.04 -25.44
C TYR A 75 -5.19 -9.79 -25.98
N ALA A 76 -6.42 -9.93 -26.46
CA ALA A 76 -7.21 -8.79 -26.94
C ALA A 76 -7.40 -7.72 -25.85
N THR A 77 -7.69 -8.14 -24.61
CA THR A 77 -7.92 -7.23 -23.49
C THR A 77 -6.66 -6.56 -22.97
N ARG A 78 -5.52 -7.26 -23.04
CA ARG A 78 -4.21 -6.72 -22.67
C ARG A 78 -3.72 -5.65 -23.64
N SER A 79 -3.91 -5.88 -24.95
CA SER A 79 -3.49 -4.95 -26.00
C SER A 79 -4.53 -3.88 -26.35
N GLY A 80 -5.69 -3.86 -25.67
CA GLY A 80 -6.72 -2.84 -25.86
C GLY A 80 -7.54 -3.00 -27.14
N GLN A 81 -7.55 -4.18 -27.75
CA GLN A 81 -8.20 -4.44 -29.03
C GLN A 81 -9.71 -4.63 -28.84
N THR A 82 -10.44 -3.51 -28.81
CA THR A 82 -11.88 -3.51 -28.51
C THR A 82 -12.70 -4.32 -29.50
N ALA A 83 -12.42 -4.22 -30.82
CA ALA A 83 -13.12 -4.98 -31.85
C ALA A 83 -12.92 -6.50 -31.69
N ALA A 84 -11.67 -6.91 -31.48
CA ALA A 84 -11.34 -8.32 -31.24
C ALA A 84 -11.96 -8.85 -29.95
N ALA A 85 -11.94 -8.06 -28.86
CA ALA A 85 -12.58 -8.42 -27.60
C ALA A 85 -14.09 -8.60 -27.76
N ASN A 86 -14.77 -7.66 -28.46
CA ASN A 86 -16.19 -7.77 -28.75
C ASN A 86 -16.52 -9.05 -29.57
N LEU A 87 -15.74 -9.34 -30.60
CA LEU A 87 -15.93 -10.53 -31.44
C LEU A 87 -15.74 -11.81 -30.61
N LEU A 88 -14.64 -11.93 -29.86
CA LEU A 88 -14.36 -13.10 -29.02
C LEU A 88 -15.48 -13.33 -28.00
N VAL A 89 -15.96 -12.27 -27.35
CA VAL A 89 -17.08 -12.32 -26.40
C VAL A 89 -18.40 -12.76 -27.11
N ALA A 90 -18.69 -12.21 -28.29
CA ALA A 90 -19.85 -12.60 -29.07
C ALA A 90 -19.80 -14.07 -29.50
N LYS A 91 -18.63 -14.61 -29.74
CA LYS A 91 -18.38 -16.01 -30.09
C LYS A 91 -18.30 -16.94 -28.87
N GLY A 92 -18.61 -16.49 -27.67
CA GLY A 92 -18.68 -17.31 -26.45
C GLY A 92 -17.36 -17.48 -25.70
N ALA A 93 -16.44 -16.52 -25.83
CA ALA A 93 -15.24 -16.52 -24.98
C ALA A 93 -15.60 -16.46 -23.50
N ASN A 94 -14.94 -17.28 -22.69
CA ASN A 94 -15.13 -17.29 -21.25
C ASN A 94 -14.49 -16.02 -20.63
N ILE A 95 -15.37 -15.18 -20.06
CA ILE A 95 -15.03 -13.86 -19.52
C ILE A 95 -14.15 -13.95 -18.27
N ASN A 96 -14.26 -15.03 -17.49
CA ASN A 96 -13.65 -15.17 -16.16
C ASN A 96 -12.52 -16.21 -16.12
N THR A 97 -12.02 -16.67 -17.26
CA THR A 97 -10.87 -17.58 -17.31
C THR A 97 -9.68 -16.93 -16.63
N LYS A 98 -8.99 -17.68 -15.79
CA LYS A 98 -7.74 -17.27 -15.14
C LYS A 98 -6.55 -17.89 -15.87
N ASN A 99 -5.52 -17.11 -16.12
CA ASN A 99 -4.22 -17.64 -16.55
C ASN A 99 -3.45 -18.26 -15.37
N ASN A 100 -2.20 -18.71 -15.57
CA ASN A 100 -1.39 -19.32 -14.52
C ASN A 100 -1.08 -18.38 -13.33
N GLU A 101 -1.17 -17.06 -13.54
CA GLU A 101 -1.01 -16.04 -12.50
C GLU A 101 -2.35 -15.67 -11.84
N GLY A 102 -3.43 -16.35 -12.15
CA GLY A 102 -4.78 -16.02 -11.67
C GLY A 102 -5.39 -14.77 -12.29
N VAL A 103 -4.70 -14.17 -13.28
CA VAL A 103 -5.12 -12.94 -13.97
C VAL A 103 -6.27 -13.26 -14.93
N THR A 104 -7.32 -12.44 -14.93
CA THR A 104 -8.47 -12.54 -15.86
C THR A 104 -8.38 -11.48 -16.95
N PRO A 105 -9.17 -11.59 -18.04
CA PRO A 105 -9.29 -10.52 -19.04
C PRO A 105 -9.61 -9.14 -18.44
N LEU A 106 -10.43 -9.08 -17.37
CA LEU A 106 -10.76 -7.83 -16.68
C LEU A 106 -9.53 -7.20 -15.98
N HIS A 107 -8.65 -8.00 -15.39
CA HIS A 107 -7.40 -7.49 -14.82
C HIS A 107 -6.50 -6.86 -15.89
N HIS A 108 -6.38 -7.51 -17.07
CA HIS A 108 -5.59 -6.98 -18.18
C HIS A 108 -6.14 -5.66 -18.70
N SER A 109 -7.45 -5.61 -19.00
CA SER A 109 -8.09 -4.37 -19.49
C SER A 109 -8.03 -3.23 -18.46
N ALA A 110 -8.13 -3.54 -17.17
CA ALA A 110 -7.99 -2.56 -16.09
C ALA A 110 -6.55 -2.03 -16.00
N SER A 111 -5.55 -2.93 -16.12
CA SER A 111 -4.12 -2.57 -16.11
C SER A 111 -3.71 -1.68 -17.29
N GLY A 112 -4.36 -1.85 -18.45
CA GLY A 112 -4.12 -1.04 -19.65
C GLY A 112 -5.00 0.21 -19.74
N GLY A 113 -5.93 0.42 -18.79
CA GLY A 113 -6.86 1.55 -18.84
C GLY A 113 -7.90 1.46 -19.96
N HIS A 114 -8.15 0.28 -20.49
CA HIS A 114 -9.04 0.07 -21.63
C HIS A 114 -10.52 0.11 -21.22
N ARG A 115 -11.00 1.31 -20.88
CA ARG A 115 -12.31 1.58 -20.28
C ARG A 115 -13.47 0.91 -21.06
N ALA A 116 -13.45 0.95 -22.41
CA ALA A 116 -14.48 0.34 -23.23
C ALA A 116 -14.54 -1.20 -23.05
N ILE A 117 -13.37 -1.84 -22.98
CA ILE A 117 -13.28 -3.29 -22.75
C ILE A 117 -13.69 -3.64 -21.32
N VAL A 118 -13.29 -2.84 -20.34
CA VAL A 118 -13.74 -3.00 -18.93
C VAL A 118 -15.27 -2.96 -18.86
N ALA A 119 -15.91 -1.97 -19.52
CA ALA A 119 -17.37 -1.86 -19.56
C ALA A 119 -18.02 -3.09 -20.22
N LEU A 120 -17.48 -3.54 -21.37
CA LEU A 120 -17.95 -4.75 -22.06
C LEU A 120 -17.88 -5.97 -21.14
N LEU A 121 -16.72 -6.25 -20.54
CA LEU A 121 -16.51 -7.44 -19.72
C LEU A 121 -17.44 -7.46 -18.51
N ILE A 122 -17.60 -6.32 -17.82
CA ILE A 122 -18.52 -6.21 -16.68
C ILE A 122 -19.97 -6.43 -17.11
N ALA A 123 -20.39 -5.85 -18.22
CA ALA A 123 -21.74 -6.06 -18.77
C ALA A 123 -22.00 -7.53 -19.13
N LYS A 124 -20.95 -8.30 -19.39
CA LYS A 124 -21.00 -9.75 -19.71
C LYS A 124 -20.68 -10.63 -18.50
N GLY A 125 -20.71 -10.12 -17.28
CA GLY A 125 -20.60 -10.89 -16.06
C GLY A 125 -19.16 -11.13 -15.54
N ALA A 126 -18.22 -10.25 -15.89
CA ALA A 126 -16.90 -10.31 -15.29
C ALA A 126 -16.96 -10.03 -13.79
N LYS A 127 -16.20 -10.80 -13.01
CA LYS A 127 -16.09 -10.64 -11.56
C LYS A 127 -15.27 -9.40 -11.21
N VAL A 128 -15.94 -8.30 -10.88
CA VAL A 128 -15.31 -6.97 -10.61
C VAL A 128 -14.27 -7.04 -9.49
N ASN A 129 -14.52 -7.86 -8.47
CA ASN A 129 -13.64 -8.04 -7.29
C ASN A 129 -12.83 -9.35 -7.35
N GLY A 130 -12.70 -9.96 -8.54
CA GLY A 130 -11.85 -11.13 -8.71
C GLY A 130 -10.42 -10.84 -8.30
N LYS A 131 -9.76 -11.78 -7.59
CA LYS A 131 -8.36 -11.66 -7.18
C LYS A 131 -7.48 -12.56 -8.03
N ASP A 132 -6.32 -12.06 -8.44
CA ASP A 132 -5.24 -12.83 -9.04
C ASP A 132 -4.40 -13.56 -7.96
N ALA A 133 -3.29 -14.17 -8.34
CA ALA A 133 -2.41 -14.90 -7.41
C ALA A 133 -1.75 -14.00 -6.36
N GLU A 134 -1.53 -12.71 -6.67
CA GLU A 134 -1.02 -11.71 -5.73
C GLU A 134 -2.13 -11.09 -4.87
N GLY A 135 -3.40 -11.53 -5.03
CA GLY A 135 -4.56 -10.96 -4.37
C GLY A 135 -4.98 -9.60 -4.95
N LEU A 136 -4.39 -9.18 -6.08
CA LEU A 136 -4.75 -7.93 -6.73
C LEU A 136 -6.11 -8.07 -7.41
N THR A 137 -6.97 -7.05 -7.24
CA THR A 137 -8.22 -6.91 -7.98
C THR A 137 -8.01 -6.07 -9.24
N PRO A 138 -8.97 -6.05 -10.20
CA PRO A 138 -8.91 -5.11 -11.33
C PRO A 138 -8.71 -3.65 -10.90
N LEU A 139 -9.29 -3.23 -9.75
CA LEU A 139 -9.11 -1.88 -9.22
C LEU A 139 -7.67 -1.61 -8.77
N HIS A 140 -6.98 -2.58 -8.16
CA HIS A 140 -5.55 -2.46 -7.86
C HIS A 140 -4.72 -2.23 -9.13
N ARG A 141 -5.04 -2.99 -10.20
CA ARG A 141 -4.35 -2.89 -11.50
C ARG A 141 -4.59 -1.54 -12.15
N ALA A 142 -5.83 -1.02 -12.14
CA ALA A 142 -6.18 0.31 -12.65
C ALA A 142 -5.50 1.44 -11.85
N ALA A 143 -5.45 1.30 -10.53
CA ALA A 143 -4.79 2.25 -9.63
C ALA A 143 -3.29 2.34 -9.90
N ARG A 144 -2.60 1.19 -10.00
CA ARG A 144 -1.16 1.12 -10.34
C ARG A 144 -0.84 1.75 -11.69
N GLY A 145 -1.76 1.64 -12.67
CA GLY A 145 -1.63 2.23 -14.00
C GLY A 145 -2.01 3.71 -14.07
N GLY A 146 -2.55 4.31 -13.00
CA GLY A 146 -3.03 5.69 -13.00
C GLY A 146 -4.29 5.93 -13.86
N HIS A 147 -5.07 4.88 -14.16
CA HIS A 147 -6.18 4.91 -15.11
C HIS A 147 -7.48 5.42 -14.48
N ARG A 148 -7.62 6.72 -14.31
CA ARG A 148 -8.71 7.39 -13.56
C ARG A 148 -10.10 7.03 -14.06
N ASP A 149 -10.34 7.10 -15.38
CA ASP A 149 -11.65 6.77 -15.97
C ASP A 149 -12.04 5.30 -15.76
N THR A 150 -11.05 4.42 -15.69
CA THR A 150 -11.24 3.01 -15.39
C THR A 150 -11.50 2.79 -13.90
N ILE A 151 -10.82 3.54 -13.04
CA ILE A 151 -11.07 3.53 -11.59
C ILE A 151 -12.52 3.95 -11.32
N ASP A 152 -12.97 5.09 -11.86
CA ASP A 152 -14.36 5.57 -11.71
C ASP A 152 -15.38 4.53 -12.18
N LEU A 153 -15.14 3.92 -13.34
CA LEU A 153 -16.02 2.88 -13.86
C LEU A 153 -16.07 1.65 -12.95
N LEU A 154 -14.91 1.15 -12.51
CA LEU A 154 -14.84 -0.03 -11.63
C LEU A 154 -15.57 0.23 -10.31
N VAL A 155 -15.34 1.39 -9.68
CA VAL A 155 -16.02 1.78 -8.44
C VAL A 155 -17.52 1.91 -8.63
N ALA A 156 -17.97 2.56 -9.72
CA ALA A 156 -19.39 2.66 -10.07
C ALA A 156 -20.05 1.28 -10.33
N LYS A 157 -19.25 0.26 -10.67
CA LYS A 157 -19.69 -1.12 -10.88
C LYS A 157 -19.45 -2.04 -9.67
N GLY A 158 -19.21 -1.48 -8.49
CA GLY A 158 -19.14 -2.20 -7.22
C GLY A 158 -17.74 -2.78 -6.90
N ALA A 159 -16.67 -2.18 -7.42
CA ALA A 159 -15.33 -2.53 -6.98
C ALA A 159 -15.12 -2.15 -5.50
N GLU A 160 -14.55 -3.08 -4.73
CA GLU A 160 -14.19 -2.86 -3.33
C GLU A 160 -12.97 -1.93 -3.25
N VAL A 161 -13.21 -0.65 -2.93
CA VAL A 161 -12.18 0.40 -2.93
C VAL A 161 -11.04 0.10 -1.96
N ASN A 162 -11.35 -0.60 -0.87
CA ASN A 162 -10.41 -0.95 0.21
C ASN A 162 -10.03 -2.44 0.24
N ALA A 163 -10.20 -3.15 -0.88
CA ALA A 163 -9.75 -4.53 -0.99
C ALA A 163 -8.25 -4.61 -0.70
N LYS A 164 -7.82 -5.64 0.06
CA LYS A 164 -6.40 -5.87 0.35
C LYS A 164 -5.86 -7.01 -0.52
N ASN A 165 -4.66 -6.80 -1.06
CA ASN A 165 -3.89 -7.84 -1.74
C ASN A 165 -3.18 -8.74 -0.72
N THR A 166 -2.36 -9.70 -1.15
CA THR A 166 -1.60 -10.61 -0.27
C THR A 166 -0.57 -9.90 0.60
N ALA A 167 -0.07 -8.74 0.18
CA ALA A 167 0.82 -7.89 0.96
C ALA A 167 0.08 -6.95 1.92
N GLY A 168 -1.27 -7.03 1.97
CA GLY A 168 -2.11 -6.17 2.79
C GLY A 168 -2.34 -4.76 2.22
N LEU A 169 -1.85 -4.47 1.00
CA LEU A 169 -1.98 -3.16 0.35
C LEU A 169 -3.36 -3.01 -0.30
N THR A 170 -3.92 -1.79 -0.25
CA THR A 170 -5.14 -1.41 -0.97
C THR A 170 -4.80 -0.79 -2.33
N PRO A 171 -5.79 -0.59 -3.24
CA PRO A 171 -5.58 0.13 -4.48
C PRO A 171 -4.93 1.51 -4.30
N LEU A 172 -5.25 2.20 -3.19
CA LEU A 172 -4.71 3.52 -2.88
C LEU A 172 -3.18 3.54 -2.77
N GLU A 173 -2.57 2.50 -2.18
CA GLU A 173 -1.12 2.42 -1.98
C GLU A 173 -0.35 2.07 -3.24
N LEU A 174 -1.03 1.57 -4.25
CA LEU A 174 -0.44 1.27 -5.56
C LEU A 174 -0.62 2.40 -6.57
N ALA A 175 -1.42 3.42 -6.23
CA ALA A 175 -1.81 4.51 -7.11
C ALA A 175 -0.73 5.59 -7.23
N ASP A 176 -0.67 6.25 -8.39
CA ASP A 176 0.00 7.55 -8.49
C ASP A 176 -0.80 8.63 -7.73
N GLU A 177 -0.23 9.83 -7.59
CA GLU A 177 -0.84 10.90 -6.80
C GLU A 177 -2.27 11.25 -7.27
N LYS A 178 -2.50 11.33 -8.58
CA LYS A 178 -3.80 11.70 -9.16
C LYS A 178 -4.85 10.61 -8.99
N ALA A 179 -4.47 9.35 -9.17
CA ALA A 179 -5.33 8.20 -8.93
C ALA A 179 -5.60 8.02 -7.42
N ALA A 180 -4.60 8.30 -6.58
CA ALA A 180 -4.75 8.25 -5.13
C ALA A 180 -5.77 9.29 -4.62
N GLU A 181 -5.72 10.54 -5.14
CA GLU A 181 -6.71 11.56 -4.84
C GLU A 181 -8.13 11.12 -5.24
N LEU A 182 -8.27 10.52 -6.42
CA LEU A 182 -9.55 9.99 -6.89
C LEU A 182 -10.06 8.87 -5.98
N LEU A 183 -9.20 7.91 -5.63
CA LEU A 183 -9.56 6.81 -4.74
C LEU A 183 -9.99 7.31 -3.35
N ARG A 184 -9.30 8.34 -2.78
CA ARG A 184 -9.73 8.96 -1.51
C ARG A 184 -11.12 9.56 -1.60
N ARG A 185 -11.46 10.22 -2.71
CA ARG A 185 -12.83 10.74 -2.96
C ARG A 185 -13.88 9.62 -3.00
N HIS A 186 -13.50 8.43 -3.45
CA HIS A 186 -14.34 7.23 -3.42
C HIS A 186 -14.28 6.46 -2.08
N GLY A 187 -13.71 7.04 -1.01
CA GLY A 187 -13.60 6.40 0.30
C GLY A 187 -12.44 5.41 0.44
N GLY A 188 -11.45 5.51 -0.44
CA GLY A 188 -10.19 4.77 -0.34
C GLY A 188 -9.44 5.13 0.93
N LYS A 189 -9.08 4.11 1.71
CA LYS A 189 -8.29 4.22 2.93
C LYS A 189 -6.94 3.55 2.70
N SER A 190 -5.88 4.15 3.22
CA SER A 190 -4.59 3.49 3.24
C SER A 190 -4.65 2.28 4.16
N ALA A 191 -4.15 1.12 3.71
CA ALA A 191 -3.91 -0.03 4.57
C ALA A 191 -2.56 0.13 5.27
N VAL A 192 -2.21 1.37 5.66
CA VAL A 192 -0.96 1.63 6.36
C VAL A 192 -0.81 0.60 7.46
N LYS A 193 0.25 -0.18 7.43
CA LYS A 193 0.64 -0.99 8.58
C LYS A 193 0.68 -0.04 9.76
N LEU A 194 -0.05 -0.37 10.84
CA LEU A 194 0.00 0.36 12.11
C LEU A 194 1.45 0.73 12.52
N GLY A 195 2.45 -0.07 12.07
CA GLY A 195 3.86 0.20 12.23
C GLY A 195 4.40 1.39 11.44
N ALA A 196 3.89 1.71 10.25
CA ALA A 196 4.50 2.74 9.39
C ALA A 196 4.30 4.17 9.96
N LEU A 197 3.10 4.54 10.43
CA LEU A 197 2.88 5.83 11.09
C LEU A 197 3.71 5.95 12.37
N SER A 198 3.77 4.89 13.17
CA SER A 198 4.59 4.80 14.37
C SER A 198 6.08 4.91 14.08
N ASP A 199 6.56 4.25 13.02
CA ASP A 199 7.98 4.28 12.63
C ASP A 199 8.36 5.64 12.07
N ASP A 200 7.53 6.27 11.24
CA ASP A 200 7.77 7.62 10.74
C ASP A 200 7.73 8.65 11.88
N ALA A 201 6.83 8.48 12.83
CA ALA A 201 6.78 9.31 14.04
C ALA A 201 8.04 9.13 14.91
N ALA A 202 8.59 7.92 15.00
CA ALA A 202 9.83 7.64 15.71
C ALA A 202 11.08 8.19 15.01
N ASN A 203 11.07 8.22 13.67
CA ASN A 203 12.20 8.63 12.83
C ASN A 203 12.21 10.14 12.51
N GLY A 204 11.18 10.88 12.91
CA GLY A 204 11.10 12.31 12.65
C GLY A 204 10.62 12.67 11.24
N ASN A 205 10.01 11.74 10.49
CA ASN A 205 9.59 11.91 9.11
C ASN A 205 8.23 12.63 9.03
N ILE A 206 8.20 13.94 9.30
CA ILE A 206 6.97 14.70 9.43
C ILE A 206 6.09 14.67 8.17
N GLU A 207 6.68 14.71 6.97
CA GLU A 207 5.92 14.67 5.73
C GLU A 207 5.22 13.32 5.53
N SER A 208 5.91 12.21 5.82
CA SER A 208 5.29 10.88 5.82
C SER A 208 4.18 10.78 6.86
N VAL A 209 4.36 11.30 8.08
CA VAL A 209 3.33 11.34 9.10
C VAL A 209 2.09 12.09 8.61
N LYS A 210 2.26 13.26 8.01
CA LYS A 210 1.14 14.04 7.43
C LYS A 210 0.42 13.26 6.31
N GLN A 211 1.17 12.58 5.43
CA GLN A 211 0.62 11.76 4.36
C GLN A 211 -0.18 10.56 4.92
N HIS A 212 0.35 9.85 5.90
CA HIS A 212 -0.35 8.75 6.56
C HIS A 212 -1.66 9.21 7.18
N LEU A 213 -1.65 10.32 7.91
CA LEU A 213 -2.85 10.88 8.53
C LEU A 213 -3.87 11.37 7.50
N ALA A 214 -3.42 11.99 6.40
CA ALA A 214 -4.28 12.36 5.29
C ALA A 214 -4.86 11.13 4.57
N GLY A 215 -4.13 10.02 4.54
CA GLY A 215 -4.57 8.72 4.03
C GLY A 215 -5.55 7.99 4.94
N GLY A 216 -5.88 8.54 6.13
CA GLY A 216 -6.83 7.94 7.08
C GLY A 216 -6.19 6.88 8.00
N ALA A 217 -4.87 6.94 8.21
CA ALA A 217 -4.22 6.10 9.21
C ALA A 217 -4.79 6.40 10.61
N ASP A 218 -4.94 5.34 11.41
CA ASP A 218 -5.37 5.50 12.80
C ASP A 218 -4.28 6.20 13.62
N VAL A 219 -4.58 7.43 14.07
CA VAL A 219 -3.66 8.26 14.87
C VAL A 219 -3.28 7.61 16.21
N ASN A 220 -4.14 6.72 16.73
CA ASN A 220 -3.97 6.01 17.99
C ASN A 220 -3.60 4.52 17.80
N GLY A 221 -3.30 4.12 16.57
CA GLY A 221 -2.90 2.77 16.25
C GLY A 221 -1.68 2.34 17.05
N LYS A 222 -1.72 1.14 17.66
CA LYS A 222 -0.66 0.59 18.50
C LYS A 222 0.23 -0.37 17.72
N ASP A 223 1.53 -0.33 17.95
CA ASP A 223 2.48 -1.33 17.47
C ASP A 223 2.42 -2.60 18.34
N ASP A 224 3.28 -3.59 18.04
CA ASP A 224 3.33 -4.90 18.73
C ASP A 224 3.72 -4.79 20.23
N LEU A 225 4.17 -3.63 20.70
CA LEU A 225 4.47 -3.32 22.10
C LEU A 225 3.42 -2.38 22.72
N GLY A 226 2.28 -2.18 22.08
CA GLY A 226 1.21 -1.31 22.53
C GLY A 226 1.50 0.19 22.40
N ARG A 227 2.59 0.57 21.71
CA ARG A 227 3.04 1.97 21.59
C ARG A 227 2.32 2.69 20.46
N THR A 228 1.82 3.89 20.74
CA THR A 228 1.18 4.76 19.74
C THR A 228 2.21 5.62 18.99
N PRO A 229 1.84 6.19 17.81
CA PRO A 229 2.70 7.15 17.11
C PRO A 229 3.11 8.34 17.99
N LEU A 230 2.19 8.83 18.85
CA LEU A 230 2.50 9.92 19.77
C LEU A 230 3.53 9.51 20.83
N TYR A 231 3.42 8.29 21.37
CA TYR A 231 4.46 7.77 22.28
C TYR A 231 5.82 7.71 21.59
N ARG A 232 5.86 7.19 20.36
CA ARG A 232 7.11 7.07 19.58
C ARG A 232 7.73 8.44 19.27
N ALA A 233 6.93 9.42 18.88
CA ALA A 233 7.38 10.80 18.68
C ALA A 233 7.89 11.41 20.00
N ALA A 234 7.16 11.20 21.11
CA ALA A 234 7.53 11.75 22.42
C ALA A 234 8.82 11.16 22.97
N TYR A 235 9.00 9.85 22.83
CA TYR A 235 10.20 9.15 23.28
C TYR A 235 11.47 9.59 22.52
N ASN A 236 11.32 9.97 21.23
CA ASN A 236 12.43 10.42 20.38
C ASN A 236 12.55 11.97 20.27
N GLY A 237 11.67 12.73 20.92
CA GLY A 237 11.78 14.20 20.99
C GLY A 237 11.30 14.94 19.76
N HIS A 238 10.49 14.31 18.88
CA HIS A 238 9.96 14.91 17.67
C HIS A 238 8.72 15.78 17.96
N THR A 239 8.93 16.96 18.56
CA THR A 239 7.87 17.84 19.09
C THR A 239 6.88 18.33 18.02
N GLU A 240 7.36 18.63 16.81
CA GLU A 240 6.49 19.06 15.71
C GLU A 240 5.53 17.92 15.29
N ILE A 241 6.02 16.70 15.19
CA ILE A 241 5.20 15.51 14.89
C ILE A 241 4.16 15.29 15.98
N ALA A 242 4.55 15.39 17.25
CA ALA A 242 3.62 15.30 18.37
C ALA A 242 2.50 16.33 18.27
N GLY A 243 2.84 17.59 17.90
CA GLY A 243 1.86 18.65 17.64
C GLY A 243 0.86 18.29 16.56
N VAL A 244 1.32 17.72 15.44
CA VAL A 244 0.46 17.24 14.34
C VAL A 244 -0.46 16.11 14.82
N LEU A 245 0.11 15.10 15.50
CA LEU A 245 -0.64 13.94 16.01
C LEU A 245 -1.73 14.37 17.00
N LEU A 246 -1.39 15.23 17.97
CA LEU A 246 -2.32 15.77 18.96
C LEU A 246 -3.46 16.60 18.31
N THR A 247 -3.14 17.35 17.26
CA THR A 247 -4.17 18.11 16.50
C THR A 247 -5.12 17.16 15.75
N LYS A 248 -4.65 15.97 15.39
CA LYS A 248 -5.45 14.93 14.73
C LYS A 248 -6.15 13.98 15.70
N GLY A 249 -6.14 14.26 17.01
CA GLY A 249 -6.86 13.50 18.03
C GLY A 249 -6.05 12.36 18.63
N ALA A 250 -4.72 12.42 18.61
CA ALA A 250 -3.90 11.46 19.34
C ALA A 250 -4.20 11.55 20.85
N ASP A 251 -4.35 10.37 21.48
CA ASP A 251 -4.54 10.25 22.91
C ASP A 251 -3.21 10.53 23.64
N ALA A 252 -3.16 11.65 24.38
CA ALA A 252 -1.97 12.08 25.12
C ALA A 252 -1.61 11.13 26.29
N ASP A 253 -2.55 10.30 26.73
CA ASP A 253 -2.43 9.41 27.87
C ASP A 253 -2.46 7.93 27.47
N ALA A 254 -2.37 7.63 26.18
CA ALA A 254 -2.30 6.26 25.69
C ALA A 254 -1.13 5.51 26.33
N ARG A 255 -1.40 4.28 26.79
CA ARG A 255 -0.42 3.44 27.48
C ARG A 255 0.09 2.31 26.59
N ASP A 256 1.37 2.04 26.64
CA ASP A 256 1.96 0.82 26.10
C ASP A 256 1.78 -0.38 27.04
N GLU A 257 2.36 -1.53 26.72
CA GLU A 257 2.28 -2.76 27.51
C GLU A 257 2.92 -2.63 28.90
N ASN A 258 3.88 -1.71 29.08
CA ASN A 258 4.53 -1.41 30.35
C ASN A 258 3.84 -0.26 31.12
N GLY A 259 2.67 0.19 30.64
CA GLY A 259 1.97 1.31 31.25
C GLY A 259 2.56 2.68 30.93
N TRP A 260 3.55 2.76 30.04
CA TRP A 260 4.21 4.02 29.68
C TRP A 260 3.31 4.90 28.83
N THR A 261 3.22 6.16 29.22
CA THR A 261 2.54 7.21 28.45
C THR A 261 3.55 8.02 27.63
N PRO A 262 3.13 8.81 26.63
CA PRO A 262 4.02 9.75 25.93
C PRO A 262 4.79 10.67 26.88
N LEU A 263 4.15 11.14 27.98
CA LEU A 263 4.77 11.99 28.98
C LEU A 263 5.88 11.28 29.75
N LEU A 264 5.69 10.00 30.14
CA LEU A 264 6.72 9.16 30.76
C LEU A 264 7.91 9.00 29.82
N GLY A 265 7.67 8.72 28.54
CA GLY A 265 8.72 8.59 27.53
C GLY A 265 9.54 9.87 27.36
N ALA A 266 8.90 11.03 27.27
CA ALA A 266 9.54 12.33 27.17
C ALA A 266 10.37 12.67 28.43
N ALA A 267 9.85 12.40 29.62
CA ALA A 267 10.55 12.60 30.89
C ALA A 267 11.78 11.70 30.99
N TYR A 268 11.63 10.42 30.64
CA TYR A 268 12.74 9.45 30.62
C TYR A 268 13.87 9.86 29.68
N LYS A 269 13.55 10.38 28.50
CA LYS A 269 14.52 10.78 27.48
C LYS A 269 15.02 12.21 27.60
N ASN A 270 14.57 12.97 28.60
CA ASN A 270 14.98 14.35 28.87
C ASN A 270 14.55 15.35 27.76
N HIS A 271 13.39 15.14 27.13
CA HIS A 271 12.86 16.01 26.08
C HIS A 271 11.99 17.13 26.67
N LEU A 272 12.60 18.24 27.10
CA LEU A 272 11.93 19.32 27.81
C LEU A 272 10.80 19.99 27.00
N GLU A 273 11.05 20.33 25.74
CA GLU A 273 10.05 20.94 24.85
C GLU A 273 8.86 20.00 24.61
N MET A 274 9.13 18.74 24.38
CA MET A 274 8.10 17.70 24.23
C MET A 274 7.25 17.58 25.48
N LEU A 275 7.89 17.54 26.65
CA LEU A 275 7.21 17.49 27.94
C LEU A 275 6.28 18.68 28.13
N ALA A 276 6.76 19.90 27.83
CA ALA A 276 5.96 21.12 27.89
C ALA A 276 4.75 21.07 26.93
N ALA A 277 4.95 20.59 25.70
CA ALA A 277 3.88 20.44 24.72
C ALA A 277 2.78 19.46 25.17
N LEU A 278 3.18 18.30 25.74
CA LEU A 278 2.24 17.31 26.28
C LEU A 278 1.46 17.84 27.48
N LEU A 279 2.13 18.50 28.41
CA LEU A 279 1.50 19.14 29.59
C LEU A 279 0.52 20.25 29.19
N ALA A 280 0.85 21.06 28.19
CA ALA A 280 -0.05 22.06 27.62
C ALA A 280 -1.33 21.42 27.04
N LYS A 281 -1.27 20.18 26.61
CA LYS A 281 -2.42 19.38 26.15
C LYS A 281 -3.08 18.55 27.27
N LYS A 282 -2.74 18.87 28.54
CA LYS A 282 -3.30 18.26 29.75
C LYS A 282 -3.00 16.77 29.91
N ALA A 283 -1.86 16.28 29.37
CA ALA A 283 -1.40 14.93 29.64
C ALA A 283 -1.28 14.69 31.16
N ALA A 284 -1.62 13.47 31.58
CA ALA A 284 -1.68 13.08 32.99
C ALA A 284 -0.30 13.11 33.64
N VAL A 285 0.03 14.18 34.34
CA VAL A 285 1.35 14.44 34.95
C VAL A 285 1.77 13.40 35.97
N ASN A 286 0.84 12.68 36.58
CA ASN A 286 1.05 11.64 37.59
C ASN A 286 0.66 10.23 37.08
N ALA A 287 0.66 10.00 35.77
CA ALA A 287 0.46 8.67 35.22
C ALA A 287 1.54 7.73 35.76
N LYS A 288 1.15 6.54 36.23
CA LYS A 288 2.06 5.52 36.76
C LYS A 288 2.29 4.42 35.72
N ASP A 289 3.52 3.97 35.56
CA ASP A 289 3.80 2.75 34.81
C ASP A 289 3.44 1.49 35.63
N VAL A 290 3.80 0.31 35.13
CA VAL A 290 3.47 -0.97 35.82
C VAL A 290 4.23 -1.15 37.15
N ASP A 291 5.35 -0.46 37.33
CA ASP A 291 6.16 -0.48 38.57
C ASP A 291 5.67 0.58 39.56
N GLY A 292 4.72 1.40 39.18
CA GLY A 292 4.17 2.48 39.97
C GLY A 292 4.92 3.80 39.87
N ASP A 293 5.98 3.88 39.04
CA ASP A 293 6.79 5.07 38.86
C ASP A 293 6.04 6.12 37.99
N THR A 294 6.17 7.38 38.41
CA THR A 294 5.59 8.55 37.72
C THR A 294 6.65 9.24 36.82
N PRO A 295 6.25 10.18 35.96
CA PRO A 295 7.20 11.00 35.21
C PRO A 295 8.24 11.70 36.07
N LEU A 296 7.86 12.09 37.33
CA LEU A 296 8.79 12.73 38.27
C LEU A 296 9.83 11.75 38.83
N ASP A 297 9.49 10.48 39.02
CA ASP A 297 10.43 9.44 39.41
C ASP A 297 11.50 9.20 38.36
N TRP A 298 11.12 9.18 37.09
CA TRP A 298 12.01 9.06 35.92
C TRP A 298 12.85 10.33 35.67
N ALA A 299 12.49 11.46 36.32
CA ALA A 299 13.16 12.73 36.19
C ALA A 299 14.15 13.05 37.39
N LYS A 300 14.43 12.07 38.26
CA LYS A 300 15.27 12.28 39.49
C LYS A 300 16.60 12.99 39.21
N ASN A 301 17.26 12.69 38.12
CA ASN A 301 18.55 13.27 37.72
C ASN A 301 18.43 14.30 36.57
N LYS A 302 17.25 14.89 36.38
CA LYS A 302 16.93 15.82 35.26
C LYS A 302 16.26 17.06 35.87
N PRO A 303 17.02 18.03 36.36
CA PRO A 303 16.50 19.13 37.18
C PRO A 303 15.43 19.98 36.45
N GLU A 304 15.61 20.24 35.15
CA GLU A 304 14.66 21.06 34.37
C GLU A 304 13.34 20.32 34.14
N ILE A 305 13.41 19.04 33.80
CA ILE A 305 12.23 18.18 33.66
C ILE A 305 11.48 18.10 35.00
N ALA A 306 12.20 17.81 36.09
CA ALA A 306 11.60 17.72 37.42
C ALA A 306 10.97 19.03 37.88
N ALA A 307 11.59 20.16 37.59
CA ALA A 307 11.02 21.48 37.88
C ALA A 307 9.74 21.74 37.12
N LEU A 308 9.72 21.42 35.80
CA LEU A 308 8.54 21.57 34.97
C LEU A 308 7.38 20.65 35.40
N LEU A 309 7.68 19.39 35.73
CA LEU A 309 6.68 18.44 36.24
C LEU A 309 6.07 18.93 37.55
N ARG A 310 6.91 19.37 38.54
CA ARG A 310 6.43 19.91 39.83
C ARG A 310 5.56 21.14 39.63
N LYS A 311 5.93 22.04 38.70
CA LYS A 311 5.11 23.23 38.36
C LYS A 311 3.71 22.82 37.88
N HIS A 312 3.57 21.68 37.27
CA HIS A 312 2.28 21.13 36.79
C HIS A 312 1.66 20.12 37.78
N GLY A 313 2.12 20.05 39.05
CA GLY A 313 1.54 19.18 40.06
C GLY A 313 2.05 17.75 40.06
N GLY A 314 3.20 17.50 39.43
CA GLY A 314 3.88 16.20 39.46
C GLY A 314 4.29 15.77 40.86
N LYS A 315 4.03 14.49 41.18
CA LYS A 315 4.35 13.82 42.44
C LYS A 315 5.13 12.54 42.16
N THR A 316 5.94 12.10 43.09
CA THR A 316 6.54 10.77 43.02
C THR A 316 5.50 9.70 43.31
N GLY A 317 5.73 8.49 42.80
CA GLY A 317 4.86 7.33 42.95
C GLY A 317 4.79 6.73 44.34
#